data_7f74b870f16dd7eba913254bc2697d41
#
_entry.id   7f74b870f16dd7eba913254bc2697d41
#
_cell.length_a   1.000
_cell.length_b   1.000
_cell.length_c   1.000
_cell.angle_alpha   90.00
_cell.angle_beta   90.00
_cell.angle_gamma   90.00
#
_symmetry.space_group_name_H-M   'P 1'
#
loop_
_entity.id
_entity.type
_entity.pdbx_description
1 polymer ?
#
loop_
_entity_poly.entity_id
_entity_poly.type
_entity_poly.pdbx_seq_one_letter_code
_entity_poly.pdbx_strand_id
1 'polypeptide(L)'
;QYLEQVFPLFGVRFIAINDNYDSLNSQNRDGMLVPIKSMINEMYSKDLSQKIQSCFRSKEARGEIYTPVPFGYKKDQKNHLVLDEEVSDVVMRIFLWKKSGMKEREIAKKLSAQGIQTPFTRRCQLGYLKNTLRVKDPAWQTVFVTKVLENPIYTGTMVYNRIAYDETNRKIGQNPRESWRMVPDNHPAIISWELFDEISALREAEQAVKEERKKWCRQRRKNNPNIFKGRIFCKKCGEKL
;
A
#
# COMPACT_ATOMS: atom_id res chain seq x y z
N GLN A 1 -18.87 28.77 2.80
CA GLN A 1 -20.15 28.53 3.51
C GLN A 1 -20.05 28.77 5.03
N TYR A 2 -19.08 28.14 5.77
CA TYR A 2 -19.00 28.32 7.24
C TYR A 2 -18.65 29.75 7.64
N LEU A 3 -17.68 30.37 6.99
CA LEU A 3 -17.22 31.74 7.30
C LEU A 3 -18.25 32.80 6.96
N GLU A 4 -19.05 32.61 5.91
CA GLU A 4 -19.98 33.62 5.38
C GLU A 4 -21.40 33.45 5.90
N GLN A 5 -21.81 32.21 6.22
CA GLN A 5 -23.19 31.93 6.62
C GLN A 5 -23.33 31.46 8.05
N VAL A 6 -22.49 30.49 8.48
CA VAL A 6 -22.67 29.84 9.78
C VAL A 6 -22.13 30.69 10.93
N PHE A 7 -20.91 31.19 10.84
CA PHE A 7 -20.29 31.95 11.92
C PHE A 7 -21.02 33.28 12.24
N PRO A 8 -21.47 34.05 11.23
CA PRO A 8 -22.29 35.23 11.50
C PRO A 8 -23.62 34.92 12.19
N LEU A 9 -24.27 33.80 11.83
CA LEU A 9 -25.52 33.36 12.46
C LEU A 9 -25.38 33.07 13.98
N PHE A 10 -24.22 32.56 14.36
CA PHE A 10 -23.90 32.25 15.76
C PHE A 10 -23.17 33.38 16.48
N GLY A 11 -22.96 34.54 15.85
CA GLY A 11 -22.22 35.67 16.43
C GLY A 11 -20.73 35.37 16.67
N VAL A 12 -20.17 34.37 15.97
CA VAL A 12 -18.77 33.96 16.13
C VAL A 12 -17.87 34.85 15.28
N ARG A 13 -16.91 35.55 15.93
CA ARG A 13 -15.85 36.28 15.24
C ARG A 13 -14.76 35.33 14.80
N PHE A 14 -14.38 35.37 13.53
CA PHE A 14 -13.27 34.63 12.97
C PHE A 14 -12.13 35.55 12.55
N ILE A 15 -10.90 35.27 13.02
CA ILE A 15 -9.71 36.06 12.71
C ILE A 15 -8.65 35.10 12.14
N ALA A 16 -8.21 35.34 10.90
CA ALA A 16 -7.08 34.66 10.28
C ALA A 16 -5.88 35.59 10.22
N ILE A 17 -4.92 35.39 11.13
CA ILE A 17 -3.76 36.28 11.30
C ILE A 17 -2.90 36.33 10.05
N ASN A 18 -2.56 35.16 9.47
CA ASN A 18 -1.70 35.07 8.29
C ASN A 18 -2.33 35.68 7.02
N ASP A 19 -3.67 35.65 6.94
CA ASP A 19 -4.43 36.18 5.80
C ASP A 19 -4.90 37.62 6.02
N ASN A 20 -4.59 38.19 7.18
CA ASN A 20 -5.05 39.52 7.63
C ASN A 20 -6.57 39.68 7.48
N TYR A 21 -7.32 38.61 7.80
CA TYR A 21 -8.79 38.59 7.67
C TYR A 21 -9.43 38.64 9.04
N ASP A 22 -10.41 39.56 9.21
CA ASP A 22 -11.25 39.66 10.40
C ASP A 22 -12.71 39.78 9.96
N SER A 23 -13.57 38.91 10.43
CA SER A 23 -14.99 38.86 10.05
C SER A 23 -15.80 40.07 10.51
N LEU A 24 -15.30 40.84 11.47
CA LEU A 24 -15.94 42.07 11.93
C LEU A 24 -15.50 43.32 11.16
N ASN A 25 -14.39 43.27 10.43
CA ASN A 25 -13.89 44.43 9.70
C ASN A 25 -14.75 44.69 8.45
N SER A 26 -15.34 45.86 8.35
CA SER A 26 -16.22 46.24 7.24
C SER A 26 -15.53 46.24 5.87
N GLN A 27 -14.21 46.46 5.82
CA GLN A 27 -13.43 46.38 4.57
C GLN A 27 -13.29 44.93 4.06
N ASN A 28 -13.40 43.94 4.92
CA ASN A 28 -13.41 42.50 4.55
C ASN A 28 -14.82 41.97 4.23
N ARG A 29 -15.86 42.79 4.44
CA ARG A 29 -17.26 42.50 4.10
C ARG A 29 -17.59 42.62 2.60
N ASP A 30 -16.68 43.23 1.80
CA ASP A 30 -16.78 43.07 0.36
C ASP A 30 -16.57 41.61 0.01
N GLY A 31 -17.70 40.87 -0.04
CA GLY A 31 -17.79 39.39 -0.09
C GLY A 31 -17.07 38.71 -1.26
N MET A 32 -16.21 39.44 -1.96
CA MET A 32 -15.44 39.00 -3.12
C MET A 32 -14.04 38.51 -2.78
N LEU A 33 -13.41 38.96 -1.69
CA LEU A 33 -12.02 38.60 -1.36
C LEU A 33 -11.87 37.15 -0.91
N VAL A 34 -12.78 36.65 -0.10
CA VAL A 34 -12.72 35.25 0.40
C VAL A 34 -12.96 34.23 -0.71
N PRO A 35 -14.02 34.39 -1.55
CA PRO A 35 -14.21 33.53 -2.71
C PRO A 35 -13.03 33.56 -3.69
N ILE A 36 -12.45 34.73 -3.96
CA ILE A 36 -11.29 34.83 -4.88
C ILE A 36 -10.06 34.12 -4.28
N LYS A 37 -9.75 34.35 -3.00
CA LYS A 37 -8.66 33.61 -2.33
C LYS A 37 -8.89 32.11 -2.34
N SER A 38 -10.09 31.61 -2.08
CA SER A 38 -10.45 30.21 -2.13
C SER A 38 -10.27 29.64 -3.54
N MET A 39 -10.70 30.38 -4.57
CA MET A 39 -10.53 30.01 -5.97
C MET A 39 -9.04 29.91 -6.35
N ILE A 40 -8.23 30.89 -5.96
CA ILE A 40 -6.78 30.89 -6.20
C ILE A 40 -6.12 29.67 -5.53
N ASN A 41 -6.47 29.39 -4.28
CA ASN A 41 -5.95 28.21 -3.55
C ASN A 41 -6.36 26.90 -4.21
N GLU A 42 -7.58 26.80 -4.69
CA GLU A 42 -8.05 25.63 -5.45
C GLU A 42 -7.31 25.47 -6.77
N MET A 43 -7.14 26.56 -7.52
CA MET A 43 -6.37 26.55 -8.78
C MET A 43 -4.91 26.15 -8.54
N TYR A 44 -4.26 26.68 -7.49
CA TYR A 44 -2.91 26.32 -7.11
C TYR A 44 -2.80 24.83 -6.76
N SER A 45 -3.75 24.31 -5.99
CA SER A 45 -3.78 22.89 -5.62
C SER A 45 -3.95 21.99 -6.85
N LYS A 46 -4.79 22.37 -7.80
CA LYS A 46 -4.99 21.65 -9.08
C LYS A 46 -3.72 21.68 -9.94
N ASP A 47 -3.10 22.86 -10.09
CA ASP A 47 -1.86 23.02 -10.85
C ASP A 47 -0.72 22.21 -10.24
N LEU A 48 -0.56 22.25 -8.92
CA LEU A 48 0.43 21.43 -8.20
C LEU A 48 0.20 19.92 -8.43
N SER A 49 -1.06 19.48 -8.34
CA SER A 49 -1.42 18.09 -8.61
C SER A 49 -1.07 17.66 -10.05
N GLN A 50 -1.35 18.51 -11.03
CA GLN A 50 -1.00 18.24 -12.43
C GLN A 50 0.51 18.17 -12.64
N LYS A 51 1.28 19.07 -12.03
CA LYS A 51 2.76 19.07 -12.07
C LYS A 51 3.33 17.79 -11.46
N ILE A 52 2.81 17.36 -10.30
CA ILE A 52 3.21 16.10 -9.65
C ILE A 52 2.90 14.91 -10.56
N GLN A 53 1.69 14.84 -11.13
CA GLN A 53 1.31 13.76 -12.05
C GLN A 53 2.18 13.73 -13.30
N SER A 54 2.50 14.90 -13.88
CA SER A 54 3.39 15.02 -15.03
C SER A 54 4.81 14.51 -14.69
N CYS A 55 5.33 14.85 -13.52
CA CYS A 55 6.61 14.34 -13.02
C CYS A 55 6.61 12.81 -12.91
N PHE A 56 5.55 12.21 -12.34
CA PHE A 56 5.43 10.75 -12.25
C PHE A 56 5.34 10.11 -13.64
N ARG A 57 4.54 10.66 -14.57
CA ARG A 57 4.44 10.16 -15.94
C ARG A 57 5.80 10.20 -16.67
N SER A 58 6.57 11.27 -16.47
CA SER A 58 7.92 11.38 -17.03
C SER A 58 8.87 10.30 -16.47
N LYS A 59 8.80 10.01 -15.17
CA LYS A 59 9.57 8.93 -14.55
C LYS A 59 9.16 7.56 -15.08
N GLU A 60 7.85 7.34 -15.20
CA GLU A 60 7.29 6.11 -15.77
C GLU A 60 7.74 5.88 -17.21
N ALA A 61 7.74 6.94 -18.04
CA ALA A 61 8.23 6.87 -19.42
C ALA A 61 9.72 6.51 -19.51
N ARG A 62 10.52 6.92 -18.52
CA ARG A 62 11.94 6.54 -18.42
C ARG A 62 12.16 5.20 -17.71
N GLY A 63 11.11 4.54 -17.23
CA GLY A 63 11.20 3.27 -16.49
C GLY A 63 11.85 3.39 -15.11
N GLU A 64 11.90 4.59 -14.53
CA GLU A 64 12.48 4.83 -13.21
C GLU A 64 11.58 4.31 -12.08
N ILE A 65 12.17 3.67 -11.08
CA ILE A 65 11.43 3.28 -9.89
C ILE A 65 11.36 4.46 -8.89
N TYR A 66 10.15 4.83 -8.51
CA TYR A 66 9.85 5.81 -7.45
C TYR A 66 9.12 5.21 -6.24
N THR A 67 8.85 3.91 -6.28
CA THR A 67 8.30 3.14 -5.17
C THR A 67 9.42 2.48 -4.35
N PRO A 68 9.12 1.93 -3.16
CA PRO A 68 10.11 1.16 -2.42
C PRO A 68 10.66 -0.02 -3.25
N VAL A 69 11.98 -0.16 -3.26
CA VAL A 69 12.67 -1.23 -4.02
C VAL A 69 12.17 -2.60 -3.58
N PRO A 70 11.75 -3.48 -4.53
CA PRO A 70 11.37 -4.85 -4.22
C PRO A 70 12.56 -5.65 -3.71
N PHE A 71 12.29 -6.67 -2.90
CA PHE A 71 13.31 -7.61 -2.45
C PHE A 71 13.87 -8.39 -3.65
N GLY A 72 15.17 -8.60 -3.72
CA GLY A 72 15.84 -9.19 -4.89
C GLY A 72 16.43 -8.19 -5.86
N TYR A 73 16.16 -6.89 -5.68
CA TYR A 73 16.69 -5.82 -6.51
C TYR A 73 17.36 -4.72 -5.68
N LYS A 74 18.25 -3.98 -6.34
CA LYS A 74 18.86 -2.73 -5.89
C LYS A 74 18.54 -1.61 -6.88
N LYS A 75 18.70 -0.36 -6.48
CA LYS A 75 18.69 0.79 -7.40
C LYS A 75 20.09 1.13 -7.87
N ASP A 76 20.23 1.46 -9.14
CA ASP A 76 21.39 2.15 -9.68
C ASP A 76 21.32 3.67 -9.43
N GLN A 77 22.33 4.39 -9.91
CA GLN A 77 22.41 5.86 -9.80
C GLN A 77 21.30 6.59 -10.58
N LYS A 78 20.70 5.94 -11.58
CA LYS A 78 19.62 6.47 -12.44
C LYS A 78 18.24 6.04 -11.98
N ASN A 79 18.12 5.44 -10.79
CA ASN A 79 16.87 4.88 -10.26
C ASN A 79 16.27 3.74 -11.09
N HIS A 80 17.06 2.99 -11.85
CA HIS A 80 16.64 1.73 -12.46
C HIS A 80 16.92 0.56 -11.53
N LEU A 81 16.19 -0.54 -11.75
CA LEU A 81 16.38 -1.77 -10.98
C LEU A 81 17.50 -2.60 -11.56
N VAL A 82 18.41 -3.03 -10.69
CA VAL A 82 19.45 -4.02 -10.98
C VAL A 82 19.34 -5.19 -10.02
N LEU A 83 19.78 -6.37 -10.41
CA LEU A 83 19.73 -7.57 -9.55
C LEU A 83 20.58 -7.35 -8.29
N ASP A 84 20.05 -7.82 -7.18
CA ASP A 84 20.78 -7.95 -5.92
C ASP A 84 21.26 -9.40 -5.81
N GLU A 85 22.51 -9.65 -6.20
CA GLU A 85 23.12 -11.01 -6.29
C GLU A 85 23.02 -11.80 -4.97
N GLU A 86 22.99 -11.12 -3.82
CA GLU A 86 22.92 -11.78 -2.52
C GLU A 86 21.53 -12.39 -2.22
N VAL A 87 20.47 -11.81 -2.78
CA VAL A 87 19.08 -12.19 -2.40
C VAL A 87 18.16 -12.47 -3.59
N SER A 88 18.61 -12.29 -4.83
CA SER A 88 17.80 -12.57 -6.03
C SER A 88 17.37 -14.04 -6.11
N ASP A 89 18.30 -14.97 -5.79
CA ASP A 89 18.02 -16.41 -5.77
C ASP A 89 16.94 -16.81 -4.78
N VAL A 90 16.80 -16.04 -3.69
CA VAL A 90 15.75 -16.30 -2.69
C VAL A 90 14.37 -16.08 -3.30
N VAL A 91 14.23 -15.07 -4.15
CA VAL A 91 12.96 -14.78 -4.85
C VAL A 91 12.60 -15.95 -5.75
N MET A 92 13.52 -16.44 -6.57
CA MET A 92 13.30 -17.62 -7.42
C MET A 92 12.87 -18.84 -6.58
N ARG A 93 13.55 -19.10 -5.46
CA ARG A 93 13.20 -20.22 -4.57
C ARG A 93 11.79 -20.08 -3.97
N ILE A 94 11.36 -18.88 -3.61
CA ILE A 94 10.00 -18.62 -3.11
C ILE A 94 8.96 -19.04 -4.16
N PHE A 95 9.16 -18.67 -5.44
CA PHE A 95 8.27 -19.05 -6.53
C PHE A 95 8.27 -20.56 -6.77
N LEU A 96 9.43 -21.22 -6.80
CA LEU A 96 9.53 -22.67 -6.97
C LEU A 96 8.88 -23.44 -5.81
N TRP A 97 9.06 -23.00 -4.57
CA TRP A 97 8.38 -23.63 -3.42
C TRP A 97 6.86 -23.46 -3.48
N LYS A 98 6.39 -22.30 -3.96
CA LYS A 98 4.95 -22.11 -4.16
C LYS A 98 4.42 -23.01 -5.26
N LYS A 99 5.14 -23.15 -6.37
CA LYS A 99 4.82 -24.09 -7.46
C LYS A 99 4.75 -25.54 -6.97
N SER A 100 5.61 -25.96 -6.05
CA SER A 100 5.56 -27.28 -5.44
C SER A 100 4.40 -27.49 -4.45
N GLY A 101 3.48 -26.52 -4.31
CA GLY A 101 2.30 -26.61 -3.44
C GLY A 101 2.54 -26.17 -1.98
N MET A 102 3.72 -25.64 -1.65
CA MET A 102 4.02 -25.20 -0.29
C MET A 102 3.18 -23.94 0.06
N LYS A 103 2.64 -23.91 1.28
CA LYS A 103 1.87 -22.74 1.76
C LYS A 103 2.80 -21.59 2.12
N GLU A 104 2.33 -20.36 1.93
CA GLU A 104 3.12 -19.14 2.21
C GLU A 104 3.64 -19.09 3.66
N ARG A 105 2.89 -19.66 4.61
CA ARG A 105 3.31 -19.75 6.02
C ARG A 105 4.51 -20.71 6.21
N GLU A 106 4.54 -21.79 5.47
CA GLU A 106 5.63 -22.78 5.53
C GLU A 106 6.88 -22.21 4.86
N ILE A 107 6.72 -21.53 3.72
CA ILE A 107 7.79 -20.80 3.05
C ILE A 107 8.42 -19.78 4.00
N ALA A 108 7.60 -18.96 4.68
CA ALA A 108 8.07 -17.97 5.64
C ALA A 108 8.86 -18.60 6.80
N LYS A 109 8.38 -19.72 7.36
CA LYS A 109 9.09 -20.46 8.40
C LYS A 109 10.44 -20.98 7.92
N LYS A 110 10.47 -21.56 6.70
CA LYS A 110 11.68 -22.10 6.10
C LYS A 110 12.73 -21.02 5.85
N LEU A 111 12.32 -19.85 5.34
CA LEU A 111 13.22 -18.72 5.16
C LEU A 111 13.78 -18.20 6.49
N SER A 112 12.95 -18.13 7.53
CA SER A 112 13.40 -17.75 8.88
C SER A 112 14.38 -18.77 9.47
N ALA A 113 14.12 -20.07 9.31
CA ALA A 113 15.00 -21.13 9.79
C ALA A 113 16.37 -21.12 9.09
N GLN A 114 16.41 -20.68 7.82
CA GLN A 114 17.65 -20.51 7.06
C GLN A 114 18.39 -19.21 7.38
N GLY A 115 17.90 -18.37 8.29
CA GLY A 115 18.53 -17.10 8.64
C GLY A 115 18.52 -16.07 7.51
N ILE A 116 17.65 -16.23 6.50
CA ILE A 116 17.60 -15.32 5.36
C ILE A 116 17.00 -13.98 5.77
N GLN A 117 17.69 -12.91 5.42
CA GLN A 117 17.28 -11.54 5.74
C GLN A 117 15.90 -11.22 5.17
N THR A 118 15.11 -10.50 5.96
CA THR A 118 13.79 -10.05 5.51
C THR A 118 13.89 -8.88 4.52
N PRO A 119 12.87 -8.63 3.69
CA PRO A 119 12.83 -7.46 2.80
C PRO A 119 13.02 -6.14 3.52
N PHE A 120 12.60 -6.06 4.77
CA PHE A 120 12.79 -4.85 5.59
C PHE A 120 14.24 -4.68 6.00
N THR A 121 14.86 -5.72 6.58
CA THR A 121 16.27 -5.71 7.00
C THR A 121 17.18 -5.39 5.82
N ARG A 122 16.93 -5.99 4.64
CA ARG A 122 17.72 -5.73 3.44
C ARG A 122 17.65 -4.27 3.00
N ARG A 123 16.45 -3.66 3.03
CA ARG A 123 16.31 -2.22 2.70
C ARG A 123 17.02 -1.30 3.68
N CYS A 124 17.09 -1.67 4.97
CA CYS A 124 17.86 -0.92 5.96
C CYS A 124 19.37 -1.00 5.66
N GLN A 125 19.88 -2.19 5.31
CA GLN A 125 21.30 -2.37 4.97
C GLN A 125 21.70 -1.59 3.72
N LEU A 126 20.80 -1.54 2.70
CA LEU A 126 21.01 -0.76 1.49
C LEU A 126 20.82 0.75 1.68
N GLY A 127 20.54 1.21 2.91
CA GLY A 127 20.38 2.63 3.23
C GLY A 127 19.07 3.26 2.75
N TYR A 128 18.10 2.47 2.26
CA TYR A 128 16.81 2.98 1.78
C TYR A 128 15.84 3.36 2.91
N LEU A 129 16.11 2.90 4.12
CA LEU A 129 15.33 3.22 5.32
C LEU A 129 16.25 3.74 6.43
N LYS A 130 15.97 4.94 6.93
CA LYS A 130 16.79 5.60 7.97
C LYS A 130 16.52 5.08 9.39
N ASN A 131 15.43 4.36 9.64
CA ASN A 131 14.99 4.03 10.98
C ASN A 131 15.24 2.54 11.31
N THR A 132 16.42 2.27 11.86
CA THR A 132 16.85 0.93 12.29
C THR A 132 16.31 0.52 13.68
N LEU A 133 15.76 1.45 14.46
CA LEU A 133 15.36 1.22 15.86
C LEU A 133 14.16 0.25 16.04
N ARG A 134 13.42 -0.05 14.99
CA ARG A 134 12.26 -0.98 15.01
C ARG A 134 12.61 -2.42 14.63
N VAL A 135 13.86 -2.72 14.31
CA VAL A 135 14.25 -4.01 13.75
C VAL A 135 15.20 -4.75 14.70
N LYS A 136 14.63 -5.40 15.67
CA LYS A 136 15.27 -6.59 16.26
C LYS A 136 14.83 -7.75 15.36
N ASP A 137 15.74 -8.24 14.48
CA ASP A 137 15.60 -9.40 13.59
C ASP A 137 14.15 -9.84 13.30
N PRO A 138 13.43 -9.15 12.41
CA PRO A 138 12.08 -9.55 12.10
C PRO A 138 12.13 -10.87 11.35
N ALA A 139 11.51 -11.89 11.92
CA ALA A 139 11.31 -13.16 11.23
C ALA A 139 10.49 -12.95 9.94
N TRP A 140 10.70 -13.79 8.94
CA TRP A 140 9.86 -13.81 7.75
C TRP A 140 8.40 -14.05 8.12
N GLN A 141 7.53 -13.17 7.67
CA GLN A 141 6.10 -13.26 7.85
C GLN A 141 5.43 -13.68 6.54
N THR A 142 4.28 -14.35 6.65
CA THR A 142 3.45 -14.73 5.49
C THR A 142 3.19 -13.55 4.56
N VAL A 143 2.97 -12.35 5.12
CA VAL A 143 2.71 -11.12 4.35
C VAL A 143 3.88 -10.74 3.42
N PHE A 144 5.13 -10.98 3.82
CA PHE A 144 6.29 -10.71 2.97
C PHE A 144 6.33 -11.66 1.78
N VAL A 145 6.08 -12.96 2.02
CA VAL A 145 6.01 -13.97 0.96
C VAL A 145 4.87 -13.64 -0.01
N THR A 146 3.69 -13.31 0.52
CA THR A 146 2.53 -12.90 -0.29
C THR A 146 2.87 -11.71 -1.18
N LYS A 147 3.50 -10.66 -0.64
CA LYS A 147 3.91 -9.48 -1.41
C LYS A 147 4.93 -9.80 -2.50
N VAL A 148 5.83 -10.76 -2.28
CA VAL A 148 6.76 -11.24 -3.31
C VAL A 148 5.98 -11.94 -4.42
N LEU A 149 5.12 -12.90 -4.10
CA LEU A 149 4.35 -13.68 -5.07
C LEU A 149 3.33 -12.85 -5.87
N GLU A 150 2.89 -11.70 -5.35
CA GLU A 150 1.93 -10.80 -6.00
C GLU A 150 2.58 -9.74 -6.90
N ASN A 151 3.89 -9.64 -6.90
CA ASN A 151 4.55 -8.54 -7.57
C ASN A 151 5.06 -8.92 -8.97
N PRO A 152 4.45 -8.40 -10.04
CA PRO A 152 4.86 -8.70 -11.42
C PRO A 152 6.22 -8.09 -11.79
N ILE A 153 6.81 -7.23 -10.97
CA ILE A 153 8.14 -6.65 -11.24
C ILE A 153 9.20 -7.73 -11.42
N TYR A 154 9.05 -8.89 -10.79
CA TYR A 154 10.02 -9.98 -10.92
C TYR A 154 10.12 -10.59 -12.32
N THR A 155 9.18 -10.30 -13.22
CA THR A 155 9.19 -10.70 -14.64
C THR A 155 9.99 -9.76 -15.55
N GLY A 156 10.71 -8.78 -14.98
CA GLY A 156 11.46 -7.78 -15.76
C GLY A 156 10.61 -6.62 -16.28
N THR A 157 9.31 -6.62 -15.99
CA THR A 157 8.38 -5.57 -16.42
C THR A 157 8.10 -4.61 -15.28
N MET A 158 8.36 -3.31 -15.50
CA MET A 158 7.95 -2.30 -14.55
C MET A 158 6.44 -2.04 -14.67
N VAL A 159 5.74 -2.09 -13.54
CA VAL A 159 4.27 -1.93 -13.50
C VAL A 159 3.88 -0.78 -12.61
N TYR A 160 3.14 0.16 -13.18
CA TYR A 160 2.61 1.35 -12.52
C TYR A 160 1.08 1.30 -12.46
N ASN A 161 0.48 2.16 -11.65
CA ASN A 161 -0.97 2.28 -11.51
C ASN A 161 -1.67 0.99 -11.02
N ARG A 162 -0.99 0.19 -10.18
CA ARG A 162 -1.57 -1.04 -9.62
C ARG A 162 -2.60 -0.80 -8.52
N ILE A 163 -2.47 0.31 -7.80
CA ILE A 163 -3.26 0.60 -6.61
C ILE A 163 -4.28 1.66 -6.94
N ALA A 164 -5.54 1.38 -6.61
CA ALA A 164 -6.63 2.34 -6.67
C ALA A 164 -6.68 3.16 -5.39
N TYR A 165 -6.81 4.47 -5.54
CA TYR A 165 -6.99 5.43 -4.45
C TYR A 165 -8.32 6.17 -4.63
N ASP A 166 -8.98 6.54 -3.53
CA ASP A 166 -10.13 7.43 -3.54
C ASP A 166 -9.70 8.90 -3.69
N GLU A 167 -10.69 9.80 -3.73
CA GLU A 167 -10.45 11.25 -3.80
C GLU A 167 -9.68 11.79 -2.58
N THR A 168 -9.69 11.06 -1.47
CA THR A 168 -8.97 11.39 -0.22
C THR A 168 -7.58 10.73 -0.13
N ASN A 169 -7.06 10.17 -1.24
CA ASN A 169 -5.81 9.42 -1.31
C ASN A 169 -5.75 8.19 -0.37
N ARG A 170 -6.88 7.60 -0.01
CA ARG A 170 -6.94 6.34 0.70
C ARG A 170 -6.96 5.19 -0.29
N LYS A 171 -6.19 4.16 0.02
CA LYS A 171 -6.15 2.95 -0.79
C LYS A 171 -7.52 2.24 -0.74
N ILE A 172 -8.19 2.14 -1.89
CA ILE A 172 -9.47 1.43 -2.04
C ILE A 172 -9.24 -0.04 -2.39
N GLY A 173 -8.23 -0.32 -3.25
CA GLY A 173 -8.00 -1.68 -3.73
C GLY A 173 -6.87 -1.76 -4.74
N GLN A 174 -7.00 -2.69 -5.67
CA GLN A 174 -6.14 -2.81 -6.84
C GLN A 174 -6.92 -2.44 -8.08
N ASN A 175 -6.27 -1.73 -9.00
CA ASN A 175 -6.81 -1.48 -10.32
C ASN A 175 -6.84 -2.77 -11.15
N PRO A 176 -7.81 -2.94 -12.06
CA PRO A 176 -7.81 -4.07 -13.00
C PRO A 176 -6.55 -4.05 -13.87
N ARG A 177 -6.12 -5.23 -14.33
CA ARG A 177 -4.85 -5.38 -15.10
C ARG A 177 -4.83 -4.53 -16.38
N GLU A 178 -5.98 -4.31 -17.01
CA GLU A 178 -6.12 -3.51 -18.24
C GLU A 178 -5.73 -2.03 -18.03
N SER A 179 -5.89 -1.53 -16.81
CA SER A 179 -5.53 -0.15 -16.45
C SER A 179 -4.09 0.01 -15.97
N TRP A 180 -3.32 -1.09 -15.87
CA TRP A 180 -1.93 -1.03 -15.49
C TRP A 180 -1.10 -0.44 -16.62
N ARG A 181 -0.16 0.43 -16.26
CA ARG A 181 0.84 0.90 -17.21
C ARG A 181 2.09 0.05 -17.06
N MET A 182 2.44 -0.68 -18.10
CA MET A 182 3.55 -1.63 -18.11
C MET A 182 4.64 -1.16 -19.04
N VAL A 183 5.89 -1.23 -18.57
CA VAL A 183 7.08 -1.01 -19.37
C VAL A 183 7.85 -2.34 -19.39
N PRO A 184 7.75 -3.11 -20.48
CA PRO A 184 8.42 -4.39 -20.60
C PRO A 184 9.94 -4.20 -20.71
N ASP A 185 10.68 -5.26 -20.38
CA ASP A 185 12.15 -5.33 -20.51
C ASP A 185 12.90 -4.15 -19.88
N ASN A 186 12.34 -3.61 -18.79
CA ASN A 186 12.92 -2.47 -18.09
C ASN A 186 14.11 -2.82 -17.21
N HIS A 187 14.16 -4.04 -16.72
CA HIS A 187 15.19 -4.54 -15.80
C HIS A 187 15.34 -6.06 -15.93
N PRO A 188 16.45 -6.64 -15.45
CA PRO A 188 16.66 -8.09 -15.52
C PRO A 188 15.55 -8.84 -14.79
N ALA A 189 14.93 -9.80 -15.47
CA ALA A 189 13.89 -10.66 -14.89
C ALA A 189 14.51 -11.70 -13.94
N ILE A 190 13.85 -11.97 -12.81
CA ILE A 190 14.20 -13.09 -11.91
C ILE A 190 13.39 -14.33 -12.28
N ILE A 191 12.16 -14.14 -12.75
CA ILE A 191 11.24 -15.23 -13.15
C ILE A 191 10.63 -14.92 -14.51
N SER A 192 10.13 -15.97 -15.20
CA SER A 192 9.35 -15.80 -16.43
C SER A 192 7.90 -15.40 -16.15
N TRP A 193 7.24 -14.84 -17.16
CA TRP A 193 5.81 -14.51 -17.08
C TRP A 193 4.94 -15.76 -16.91
N GLU A 194 5.30 -16.88 -17.58
CA GLU A 194 4.56 -18.13 -17.47
C GLU A 194 4.53 -18.65 -16.03
N LEU A 195 5.68 -18.61 -15.34
CA LEU A 195 5.77 -19.01 -13.94
C LEU A 195 4.97 -18.09 -13.04
N PHE A 196 5.00 -16.78 -13.30
CA PHE A 196 4.23 -15.80 -12.53
C PHE A 196 2.72 -16.02 -12.68
N ASP A 197 2.23 -16.21 -13.92
CA ASP A 197 0.81 -16.41 -14.19
C ASP A 197 0.31 -17.76 -13.65
N GLU A 198 1.12 -18.85 -13.77
CA GLU A 198 0.81 -20.15 -13.16
C GLU A 198 0.59 -20.02 -11.65
N ILE A 199 1.50 -19.32 -10.96
CA ILE A 199 1.39 -19.13 -9.50
C ILE A 199 0.25 -18.20 -9.14
N SER A 200 -0.03 -17.18 -9.94
CA SER A 200 -1.17 -16.27 -9.73
C SER A 200 -2.48 -17.03 -9.81
N ALA A 201 -2.66 -17.90 -10.82
CA ALA A 201 -3.84 -18.75 -10.97
C ALA A 201 -4.01 -19.72 -9.80
N LEU A 202 -2.92 -20.38 -9.35
CA LEU A 202 -2.94 -21.25 -8.17
C LEU A 202 -3.40 -20.49 -6.91
N ARG A 203 -2.91 -19.29 -6.71
CA ARG A 203 -3.27 -18.47 -5.54
C ARG A 203 -4.70 -17.97 -5.60
N GLU A 204 -5.19 -17.60 -6.78
CA GLU A 204 -6.60 -17.21 -6.98
C GLU A 204 -7.54 -18.37 -6.66
N ALA A 205 -7.23 -19.58 -7.13
CA ALA A 205 -7.99 -20.79 -6.79
C ALA A 205 -7.98 -21.05 -5.27
N GLU A 206 -6.83 -20.97 -4.60
CA GLU A 206 -6.73 -21.12 -3.15
C GLU A 206 -7.54 -20.06 -2.39
N GLN A 207 -7.58 -18.81 -2.90
CA GLN A 207 -8.34 -17.72 -2.30
C GLN A 207 -9.84 -17.95 -2.46
N ALA A 208 -10.30 -18.39 -3.63
CA ALA A 208 -11.70 -18.72 -3.87
C ALA A 208 -12.20 -19.77 -2.87
N VAL A 209 -11.46 -20.86 -2.69
CA VAL A 209 -11.78 -21.91 -1.70
C VAL A 209 -11.82 -21.35 -0.26
N LYS A 210 -10.86 -20.49 0.09
CA LYS A 210 -10.83 -19.84 1.41
C LYS A 210 -12.05 -18.93 1.64
N GLU A 211 -12.47 -18.18 0.62
CA GLU A 211 -13.65 -17.29 0.72
C GLU A 211 -14.95 -18.08 0.81
N GLU A 212 -15.11 -19.16 0.05
CA GLU A 212 -16.27 -20.06 0.17
C GLU A 212 -16.35 -20.65 1.57
N ARG A 213 -15.22 -21.15 2.10
CA ARG A 213 -15.16 -21.67 3.47
C ARG A 213 -15.52 -20.61 4.51
N LYS A 214 -15.06 -19.37 4.34
CA LYS A 214 -15.42 -18.26 5.22
C LYS A 214 -16.92 -17.95 5.17
N LYS A 215 -17.52 -17.92 3.96
CA LYS A 215 -18.96 -17.72 3.76
C LYS A 215 -19.75 -18.80 4.47
N TRP A 216 -19.38 -20.06 4.27
CA TRP A 216 -20.01 -21.21 4.94
C TRP A 216 -19.89 -21.11 6.47
N CYS A 217 -18.69 -20.81 7.01
CA CYS A 217 -18.50 -20.62 8.45
C CYS A 217 -19.35 -19.48 9.03
N ARG A 218 -19.47 -18.34 8.30
CA ARG A 218 -20.31 -17.21 8.71
C ARG A 218 -21.79 -17.61 8.77
N GLN A 219 -22.25 -18.33 7.75
CA GLN A 219 -23.63 -18.80 7.67
C GLN A 219 -23.94 -19.80 8.80
N ARG A 220 -23.04 -20.74 9.07
CA ARG A 220 -23.16 -21.68 10.18
C ARG A 220 -23.21 -20.99 11.55
N ARG A 221 -22.42 -19.92 11.74
CA ARG A 221 -22.45 -19.12 12.99
C ARG A 221 -23.76 -18.34 13.14
N LYS A 222 -24.37 -17.88 12.04
CA LYS A 222 -25.71 -17.25 12.08
C LYS A 222 -26.79 -18.25 12.46
N ASN A 223 -26.73 -19.45 11.89
CA ASN A 223 -27.74 -20.50 12.14
C ASN A 223 -27.57 -21.19 13.49
N ASN A 224 -26.38 -21.12 14.10
CA ASN A 224 -26.09 -21.71 15.40
C ASN A 224 -25.36 -20.69 16.30
N PRO A 225 -26.07 -19.69 16.82
CA PRO A 225 -25.46 -18.67 17.67
C PRO A 225 -24.91 -19.31 18.94
N ASN A 226 -23.74 -18.89 19.37
CA ASN A 226 -23.15 -19.36 20.63
C ASN A 226 -24.02 -18.90 21.81
N ILE A 227 -24.81 -19.81 22.36
CA ILE A 227 -25.73 -19.58 23.49
C ILE A 227 -24.98 -19.11 24.75
N PHE A 228 -23.70 -19.42 24.85
CA PHE A 228 -22.86 -19.06 26.00
C PHE A 228 -22.19 -17.69 25.85
N LYS A 229 -22.30 -17.06 24.67
CA LYS A 229 -21.67 -15.76 24.44
C LYS A 229 -22.17 -14.72 25.44
N GLY A 230 -21.25 -14.24 26.27
CA GLY A 230 -21.52 -13.26 27.30
C GLY A 230 -22.27 -13.77 28.54
N ARG A 231 -22.37 -15.09 28.73
CA ARG A 231 -22.95 -15.74 29.91
C ARG A 231 -21.90 -16.50 30.72
N ILE A 232 -20.69 -16.62 30.25
CA ILE A 232 -19.61 -17.30 30.98
C ILE A 232 -18.69 -16.21 31.57
N PHE A 233 -18.46 -16.36 32.88
CA PHE A 233 -17.60 -15.47 33.65
C PHE A 233 -16.48 -16.26 34.31
N CYS A 234 -15.29 -15.67 34.41
CA CYS A 234 -14.20 -16.28 35.16
C CYS A 234 -14.53 -16.34 36.65
N LYS A 235 -14.43 -17.53 37.26
CA LYS A 235 -14.71 -17.72 38.69
C LYS A 235 -13.72 -16.96 39.60
N LYS A 236 -12.48 -16.66 39.11
CA LYS A 236 -11.47 -15.99 39.90
C LYS A 236 -11.52 -14.46 39.82
N CYS A 237 -11.74 -13.89 38.65
CA CYS A 237 -11.71 -12.44 38.43
C CYS A 237 -13.07 -11.84 38.08
N GLY A 238 -14.11 -12.65 37.84
CA GLY A 238 -15.44 -12.18 37.45
C GLY A 238 -15.52 -11.61 36.02
N GLU A 239 -14.41 -11.60 35.29
CA GLU A 239 -14.39 -11.10 33.91
C GLU A 239 -15.19 -12.03 32.98
N LYS A 240 -15.81 -11.43 31.99
CA LYS A 240 -16.58 -12.09 30.94
C LYS A 240 -15.65 -12.80 29.97
N LEU A 241 -15.84 -14.08 29.75
CA LEU A 241 -15.10 -14.92 28.81
C LEU A 241 -15.72 -14.92 27.41
#